data_1d79c5931c7aeb17fe0ca5a9ba1217eb
#
_entry.id   1d79c5931c7aeb17fe0ca5a9ba1217eb
#
_cell.length_a   1.000
_cell.length_b   1.000
_cell.length_c   1.000
_cell.angle_alpha   90.00
_cell.angle_beta   90.00
_cell.angle_gamma   90.00
#
_symmetry.space_group_name_H-M   'P 1'
#
loop_
_entity.id
_entity.type
_entity.pdbx_description
1 polymer ?
#
loop_
_entity_poly.entity_id
_entity_poly.type
_entity_poly.pdbx_seq_one_letter_code
_entity_poly.pdbx_strand_id
1 'polypeptide(L)'
;LRSKKEYEEKIKKNISWLGIKWSKTFNQSDRNDIYEDKIKILKDSNRLYPCFETEEELSLKRKTLLSVGKPPIYDRSSLKFDDSEINKLISSGKKPHWRFKLDGEKIIWNDLIKGKVMFECKNLSDPILIREDGSLLYHLPSVIDDIEENITDIIRGEDHITNTAFHIQLFEALNSNVPNFGHHPFLLDDQGKSFGKRLNSLSIQKLIDDGYENITILNYLINIGSSKDITPDTILDNVIEKFDIKNISNSSAKFSDTVLQSLNSDVLKNYNFEQVNKKIKIENKKIDLKKLWIFSKNNIVFLNDINNWSKIITN
;
A
#
# COMPACT_ATOMS: atom_id res chain seq x y z
N LEU A 1 -2.89 -20.06 2.18
CA LEU A 1 -2.81 -19.00 3.18
C LEU A 1 -1.78 -17.97 2.74
N ARG A 2 -2.22 -16.72 2.52
CA ARG A 2 -1.34 -15.60 2.09
C ARG A 2 -0.64 -14.92 3.26
N SER A 3 -1.17 -15.07 4.49
CA SER A 3 -0.60 -14.51 5.72
C SER A 3 0.17 -15.58 6.47
N LYS A 4 1.46 -15.33 6.71
CA LYS A 4 2.35 -16.17 7.51
C LYS A 4 3.13 -15.27 8.45
N LYS A 5 3.40 -15.74 9.66
CA LYS A 5 4.21 -15.02 10.66
C LYS A 5 5.59 -14.62 10.13
N GLU A 6 6.18 -15.47 9.29
CA GLU A 6 7.44 -15.18 8.60
C GLU A 6 7.39 -13.89 7.75
N TYR A 7 6.26 -13.62 7.08
CA TYR A 7 6.11 -12.41 6.27
C TYR A 7 5.94 -11.17 7.14
N GLU A 8 5.22 -11.29 8.26
CA GLU A 8 5.09 -10.22 9.25
C GLU A 8 6.46 -9.79 9.78
N GLU A 9 7.29 -10.74 10.20
CA GLU A 9 8.64 -10.47 10.69
C GLU A 9 9.52 -9.82 9.62
N LYS A 10 9.44 -10.29 8.37
CA LYS A 10 10.16 -9.67 7.24
C LYS A 10 9.74 -8.22 7.00
N ILE A 11 8.43 -7.94 7.02
CA ILE A 11 7.90 -6.57 6.85
C ILE A 11 8.45 -5.66 7.96
N LYS A 12 8.33 -6.07 9.23
CA LYS A 12 8.85 -5.31 10.37
C LYS A 12 10.36 -5.03 10.24
N LYS A 13 11.13 -6.06 9.87
CA LYS A 13 12.57 -5.93 9.65
C LYS A 13 12.91 -4.94 8.53
N ASN A 14 12.22 -5.03 7.40
CA ASN A 14 12.47 -4.16 6.25
C ASN A 14 12.11 -2.70 6.54
N ILE A 15 10.97 -2.47 7.21
CA ILE A 15 10.56 -1.12 7.64
C ILE A 15 11.55 -0.53 8.64
N SER A 16 11.99 -1.33 9.63
CA SER A 16 13.02 -0.91 10.59
C SER A 16 14.35 -0.59 9.91
N TRP A 17 14.75 -1.39 8.90
CA TRP A 17 15.97 -1.15 8.15
C TRP A 17 15.91 0.18 7.36
N LEU A 18 14.76 0.55 6.84
CA LEU A 18 14.54 1.86 6.22
C LEU A 18 14.61 3.02 7.23
N GLY A 19 14.67 2.75 8.55
CA GLY A 19 14.64 3.77 9.58
C GLY A 19 13.25 4.27 9.94
N ILE A 20 12.22 3.67 9.35
CA ILE A 20 10.81 4.03 9.60
C ILE A 20 10.37 3.42 10.93
N LYS A 21 9.78 4.24 11.78
CA LYS A 21 9.22 3.86 13.07
C LYS A 21 7.70 3.84 12.99
N TRP A 22 7.08 2.94 13.74
CA TRP A 22 5.62 2.89 13.90
C TRP A 22 5.27 2.92 15.38
N SER A 23 4.11 3.46 15.69
CA SER A 23 3.64 3.61 17.07
C SER A 23 2.97 2.36 17.61
N LYS A 24 2.30 1.58 16.74
CA LYS A 24 1.48 0.43 17.14
C LYS A 24 1.47 -0.65 16.07
N THR A 25 1.31 -1.90 16.50
CA THR A 25 1.05 -3.05 15.62
C THR A 25 -0.08 -3.90 16.20
N PHE A 26 -0.93 -4.43 15.34
CA PHE A 26 -1.97 -5.39 15.70
C PHE A 26 -2.29 -6.27 14.49
N ASN A 27 -2.92 -7.40 14.73
CA ASN A 27 -3.43 -8.27 13.68
C ASN A 27 -4.95 -8.14 13.60
N GLN A 28 -5.49 -8.06 12.41
CA GLN A 28 -6.95 -7.96 12.20
C GLN A 28 -7.69 -9.18 12.76
N SER A 29 -7.05 -10.37 12.73
CA SER A 29 -7.61 -11.60 13.33
C SER A 29 -7.92 -11.51 14.81
N ASP A 30 -7.30 -10.59 15.53
CA ASP A 30 -7.43 -10.43 16.98
C ASP A 30 -8.48 -9.35 17.36
N ARG A 31 -9.22 -8.81 16.37
CA ARG A 31 -10.13 -7.65 16.54
C ARG A 31 -11.60 -7.98 16.16
N ASN A 32 -11.97 -9.25 16.11
CA ASN A 32 -13.30 -9.67 15.66
C ASN A 32 -14.43 -9.02 16.43
N ASP A 33 -14.31 -8.88 17.76
CA ASP A 33 -15.34 -8.26 18.62
C ASP A 33 -15.64 -6.81 18.18
N ILE A 34 -14.61 -6.04 17.85
CA ILE A 34 -14.75 -4.66 17.36
C ILE A 34 -15.50 -4.64 16.02
N TYR A 35 -15.18 -5.58 15.14
CA TYR A 35 -15.84 -5.67 13.84
C TYR A 35 -17.30 -6.05 13.97
N GLU A 36 -17.65 -6.98 14.89
CA GLU A 36 -19.03 -7.39 15.13
C GLU A 36 -19.92 -6.25 15.62
N ASP A 37 -19.42 -5.41 16.53
CA ASP A 37 -20.14 -4.22 17.00
C ASP A 37 -20.45 -3.25 15.86
N LYS A 38 -19.47 -2.96 14.99
CA LYS A 38 -19.67 -2.06 13.85
C LYS A 38 -20.58 -2.68 12.78
N ILE A 39 -20.52 -3.98 12.57
CA ILE A 39 -21.42 -4.72 11.67
C ILE A 39 -22.87 -4.57 12.16
N LYS A 40 -23.10 -4.66 13.45
CA LYS A 40 -24.44 -4.46 14.03
C LYS A 40 -24.97 -3.06 13.72
N ILE A 41 -24.17 -2.02 13.92
CA ILE A 41 -24.55 -0.62 13.59
C ILE A 41 -24.95 -0.51 12.11
N LEU A 42 -24.17 -1.10 11.19
CA LEU A 42 -24.46 -1.05 9.76
C LEU A 42 -25.73 -1.82 9.38
N LYS A 43 -26.05 -2.92 10.08
CA LYS A 43 -27.31 -3.67 9.90
C LYS A 43 -28.50 -2.87 10.44
N ASP A 44 -28.40 -2.35 11.64
CA ASP A 44 -29.47 -1.59 12.30
C ASP A 44 -29.81 -0.30 11.52
N SER A 45 -28.85 0.29 10.83
CA SER A 45 -29.02 1.46 9.95
C SER A 45 -29.45 1.11 8.52
N ASN A 46 -29.72 -0.16 8.21
CA ASN A 46 -30.05 -0.65 6.87
C ASN A 46 -28.99 -0.31 5.80
N ARG A 47 -27.74 -0.09 6.22
CA ARG A 47 -26.60 0.11 5.31
C ARG A 47 -25.92 -1.20 4.92
N LEU A 48 -26.15 -2.27 5.66
CA LEU A 48 -25.68 -3.62 5.36
C LEU A 48 -26.90 -4.54 5.20
N TYR A 49 -27.05 -5.15 4.02
CA TYR A 49 -28.20 -5.97 3.69
C TYR A 49 -27.79 -7.37 3.17
N PRO A 50 -28.60 -8.42 3.44
CA PRO A 50 -28.30 -9.79 3.05
C PRO A 50 -28.59 -10.03 1.58
N CYS A 51 -27.71 -10.79 0.93
CA CYS A 51 -27.84 -11.26 -0.44
C CYS A 51 -27.65 -12.77 -0.49
N PHE A 52 -28.46 -13.46 -1.29
CA PHE A 52 -28.51 -14.92 -1.33
C PHE A 52 -28.12 -15.51 -2.69
N GLU A 53 -27.68 -14.68 -3.65
CA GLU A 53 -27.20 -15.16 -4.93
C GLU A 53 -25.87 -15.88 -4.78
N THR A 54 -25.74 -17.02 -5.46
CA THR A 54 -24.52 -17.77 -5.53
C THR A 54 -23.44 -17.08 -6.39
N GLU A 55 -22.20 -17.50 -6.29
CA GLU A 55 -21.12 -16.99 -7.12
C GLU A 55 -21.37 -17.23 -8.60
N GLU A 56 -21.98 -18.38 -8.96
CA GLU A 56 -22.37 -18.71 -10.33
C GLU A 56 -23.45 -17.77 -10.87
N GLU A 57 -24.50 -17.51 -10.08
CA GLU A 57 -25.58 -16.58 -10.45
C GLU A 57 -25.05 -15.16 -10.65
N LEU A 58 -24.19 -14.67 -9.75
CA LEU A 58 -23.55 -13.36 -9.87
C LEU A 58 -22.62 -13.30 -11.09
N SER A 59 -21.87 -14.37 -11.36
CA SER A 59 -21.01 -14.47 -12.55
C SER A 59 -21.82 -14.43 -13.83
N LEU A 60 -22.96 -15.15 -13.88
CA LEU A 60 -23.85 -15.17 -15.02
C LEU A 60 -24.49 -13.78 -15.27
N LYS A 61 -25.03 -13.14 -14.23
CA LYS A 61 -25.55 -11.77 -14.31
C LYS A 61 -24.49 -10.80 -14.87
N ARG A 62 -23.25 -10.89 -14.37
CA ARG A 62 -22.13 -10.08 -14.84
C ARG A 62 -21.83 -10.31 -16.32
N LYS A 63 -21.74 -11.57 -16.75
CA LYS A 63 -21.49 -11.92 -18.18
C LYS A 63 -22.62 -11.41 -19.08
N THR A 64 -23.87 -11.54 -18.66
CA THR A 64 -25.03 -11.05 -19.40
C THR A 64 -24.98 -9.53 -19.59
N LEU A 65 -24.64 -8.76 -18.54
CA LEU A 65 -24.52 -7.31 -18.66
C LEU A 65 -23.40 -6.93 -19.62
N LEU A 66 -22.24 -7.57 -19.50
CA LEU A 66 -21.09 -7.32 -20.39
C LEU A 66 -21.40 -7.67 -21.85
N SER A 67 -22.14 -8.75 -22.13
CA SER A 67 -22.51 -9.16 -23.50
C SER A 67 -23.41 -8.15 -24.23
N VAL A 68 -24.16 -7.34 -23.49
CA VAL A 68 -25.00 -6.26 -24.02
C VAL A 68 -24.35 -4.88 -23.85
N GLY A 69 -23.04 -4.81 -23.59
CA GLY A 69 -22.28 -3.56 -23.46
C GLY A 69 -22.61 -2.73 -22.22
N LYS A 70 -23.26 -3.31 -21.21
CA LYS A 70 -23.59 -2.63 -19.96
C LYS A 70 -22.52 -2.89 -18.89
N PRO A 71 -22.24 -1.91 -18.03
CA PRO A 71 -21.35 -2.14 -16.90
C PRO A 71 -21.94 -3.21 -15.95
N PRO A 72 -21.10 -4.09 -15.37
CA PRO A 72 -21.55 -5.21 -14.55
C PRO A 72 -21.90 -4.77 -13.12
N ILE A 73 -22.86 -3.85 -12.99
CA ILE A 73 -23.34 -3.30 -11.72
C ILE A 73 -24.38 -4.24 -11.13
N TYR A 74 -24.28 -4.50 -9.83
CA TYR A 74 -25.26 -5.28 -9.10
C TYR A 74 -26.62 -4.58 -9.07
N ASP A 75 -27.68 -5.32 -9.43
CA ASP A 75 -29.04 -4.81 -9.63
C ASP A 75 -29.85 -4.57 -8.36
N ARG A 76 -29.25 -4.78 -7.20
CA ARG A 76 -29.87 -4.66 -5.88
C ARG A 76 -31.13 -5.52 -5.70
N SER A 77 -31.20 -6.65 -6.44
CA SER A 77 -32.37 -7.52 -6.41
C SER A 77 -32.74 -7.97 -4.98
N SER A 78 -31.75 -8.20 -4.14
CA SER A 78 -31.97 -8.64 -2.75
C SER A 78 -32.60 -7.58 -1.83
N LEU A 79 -32.55 -6.29 -2.19
CA LEU A 79 -33.27 -5.23 -1.46
C LEU A 79 -34.79 -5.30 -1.60
N LYS A 80 -35.29 -6.15 -2.51
CA LYS A 80 -36.73 -6.34 -2.71
C LYS A 80 -37.34 -7.37 -1.76
N PHE A 81 -36.52 -8.18 -1.11
CA PHE A 81 -36.99 -9.16 -0.13
C PHE A 81 -37.47 -8.46 1.13
N ASP A 82 -38.63 -8.88 1.62
CA ASP A 82 -39.10 -8.51 2.94
C ASP A 82 -38.49 -9.41 4.03
N ASP A 83 -38.70 -9.04 5.30
CA ASP A 83 -38.16 -9.79 6.43
C ASP A 83 -38.67 -11.25 6.49
N SER A 84 -39.90 -11.50 6.03
CA SER A 84 -40.49 -12.85 5.97
C SER A 84 -39.77 -13.72 4.96
N GLU A 85 -39.47 -13.17 3.76
CA GLU A 85 -38.75 -13.85 2.71
C GLU A 85 -37.28 -14.11 3.12
N ILE A 86 -36.63 -13.12 3.73
CA ILE A 86 -35.26 -13.26 4.29
C ILE A 86 -35.23 -14.39 5.32
N ASN A 87 -36.14 -14.38 6.30
CA ASN A 87 -36.20 -15.40 7.33
C ASN A 87 -36.51 -16.80 6.76
N LYS A 88 -37.32 -16.90 5.71
CA LYS A 88 -37.62 -18.14 5.01
C LYS A 88 -36.36 -18.70 4.30
N LEU A 89 -35.58 -17.85 3.67
CA LEU A 89 -34.32 -18.24 3.03
C LEU A 89 -33.31 -18.74 4.07
N ILE A 90 -33.15 -18.02 5.19
CA ILE A 90 -32.25 -18.41 6.26
C ILE A 90 -32.72 -19.74 6.90
N SER A 91 -34.02 -19.89 7.18
CA SER A 91 -34.59 -21.13 7.75
C SER A 91 -34.46 -22.33 6.81
N SER A 92 -34.38 -22.11 5.48
CA SER A 92 -34.10 -23.15 4.48
C SER A 92 -32.62 -23.55 4.42
N GLY A 93 -31.75 -22.96 5.26
CA GLY A 93 -30.32 -23.26 5.34
C GLY A 93 -29.45 -22.42 4.42
N LYS A 94 -30.02 -21.43 3.71
CA LYS A 94 -29.21 -20.50 2.91
C LYS A 94 -28.48 -19.51 3.80
N LYS A 95 -27.18 -19.36 3.58
CA LYS A 95 -26.35 -18.35 4.25
C LYS A 95 -26.21 -17.13 3.36
N PRO A 96 -26.52 -15.93 3.86
CA PRO A 96 -26.35 -14.73 3.06
C PRO A 96 -24.88 -14.28 3.03
N HIS A 97 -24.43 -13.72 1.90
CA HIS A 97 -23.35 -12.75 1.92
C HIS A 97 -23.95 -11.35 2.14
N TRP A 98 -23.15 -10.40 2.66
CA TRP A 98 -23.67 -9.08 3.00
C TRP A 98 -23.03 -8.00 2.15
N ARG A 99 -23.89 -7.16 1.56
CA ARG A 99 -23.47 -6.01 0.76
C ARG A 99 -23.73 -4.71 1.49
N PHE A 100 -22.82 -3.78 1.30
CA PHE A 100 -22.97 -2.41 1.77
C PHE A 100 -23.74 -1.59 0.75
N LYS A 101 -24.88 -1.04 1.16
CA LYS A 101 -25.72 -0.20 0.33
C LYS A 101 -25.09 1.17 0.16
N LEU A 102 -24.68 1.49 -1.06
CA LEU A 102 -24.24 2.82 -1.42
C LEU A 102 -25.46 3.76 -1.51
N ASP A 103 -25.30 4.96 -0.97
CA ASP A 103 -26.35 5.97 -0.90
C ASP A 103 -25.95 7.27 -1.60
N GLY A 104 -26.96 8.14 -1.87
CA GLY A 104 -26.75 9.39 -2.56
C GLY A 104 -26.53 9.27 -4.07
N GLU A 105 -26.30 10.40 -4.71
CA GLU A 105 -26.06 10.48 -6.15
C GLU A 105 -24.58 10.43 -6.51
N LYS A 106 -23.75 11.15 -5.74
CA LYS A 106 -22.34 11.35 -6.01
C LYS A 106 -21.50 11.27 -4.75
N ILE A 107 -20.30 10.75 -4.89
CA ILE A 107 -19.26 10.76 -3.87
C ILE A 107 -18.14 11.64 -4.40
N ILE A 108 -17.77 12.67 -3.65
CA ILE A 108 -16.77 13.67 -4.06
C ILE A 108 -15.78 13.87 -2.92
N TRP A 109 -14.48 13.85 -3.25
CA TRP A 109 -13.43 14.25 -2.29
C TRP A 109 -12.29 14.99 -2.99
N ASN A 110 -11.49 15.66 -2.21
CA ASN A 110 -10.25 16.26 -2.68
C ASN A 110 -9.09 15.32 -2.30
N ASP A 111 -8.56 14.62 -3.30
CA ASP A 111 -7.41 13.76 -3.12
C ASP A 111 -6.13 14.60 -3.01
N LEU A 112 -5.24 14.22 -2.09
CA LEU A 112 -4.01 14.99 -1.84
C LEU A 112 -3.05 14.99 -3.04
N ILE A 113 -3.19 14.02 -3.95
CA ILE A 113 -2.32 13.86 -5.14
C ILE A 113 -3.12 14.08 -6.42
N LYS A 114 -4.28 13.42 -6.54
CA LYS A 114 -5.10 13.46 -7.78
C LYS A 114 -5.98 14.70 -7.89
N GLY A 115 -6.11 15.50 -6.82
CA GLY A 115 -7.03 16.63 -6.76
C GLY A 115 -8.50 16.18 -6.63
N LYS A 116 -9.43 16.90 -7.26
CA LYS A 116 -10.86 16.59 -7.15
C LYS A 116 -11.21 15.29 -7.85
N VAL A 117 -11.70 14.32 -7.09
CA VAL A 117 -12.22 13.03 -7.59
C VAL A 117 -13.72 12.94 -7.34
N MET A 118 -14.45 12.37 -8.30
CA MET A 118 -15.90 12.20 -8.23
C MET A 118 -16.33 10.85 -8.82
N PHE A 119 -17.23 10.18 -8.11
CA PHE A 119 -17.93 8.99 -8.59
C PHE A 119 -19.45 9.19 -8.52
N GLU A 120 -20.16 8.75 -9.53
CA GLU A 120 -21.62 8.63 -9.48
C GLU A 120 -21.99 7.27 -8.91
N CYS A 121 -22.77 7.24 -7.83
CA CYS A 121 -23.14 5.99 -7.14
C CYS A 121 -23.87 5.00 -8.04
N LYS A 122 -24.64 5.48 -9.03
CA LYS A 122 -25.30 4.62 -10.04
C LYS A 122 -24.34 3.79 -10.89
N ASN A 123 -23.07 4.21 -10.99
CA ASN A 123 -22.03 3.54 -11.76
C ASN A 123 -21.18 2.58 -10.89
N LEU A 124 -21.52 2.44 -9.62
CA LEU A 124 -20.84 1.57 -8.67
C LEU A 124 -21.75 0.43 -8.24
N SER A 125 -21.16 -0.75 -8.05
CA SER A 125 -21.85 -1.87 -7.39
C SER A 125 -21.72 -1.76 -5.89
N ASP A 126 -22.78 -2.08 -5.16
CA ASP A 126 -22.71 -2.25 -3.71
C ASP A 126 -21.67 -3.33 -3.37
N PRO A 127 -20.58 -2.99 -2.64
CA PRO A 127 -19.53 -3.94 -2.36
C PRO A 127 -19.97 -5.02 -1.37
N ILE A 128 -19.50 -6.24 -1.58
CA ILE A 128 -19.64 -7.30 -0.57
C ILE A 128 -18.66 -7.00 0.56
N LEU A 129 -19.13 -6.96 1.80
CA LEU A 129 -18.31 -6.76 2.98
C LEU A 129 -18.10 -8.04 3.79
N ILE A 130 -19.06 -8.97 3.75
CA ILE A 130 -19.01 -10.23 4.47
C ILE A 130 -19.44 -11.35 3.53
N ARG A 131 -18.67 -12.42 3.47
CA ARG A 131 -18.99 -13.61 2.68
C ARG A 131 -19.99 -14.51 3.40
N GLU A 132 -20.52 -15.51 2.69
CA GLU A 132 -21.43 -16.53 3.23
C GLU A 132 -20.81 -17.34 4.40
N ASP A 133 -19.50 -17.53 4.39
CA ASP A 133 -18.75 -18.20 5.47
C ASP A 133 -18.49 -17.30 6.69
N GLY A 134 -18.97 -16.06 6.66
CA GLY A 134 -18.75 -15.05 7.70
C GLY A 134 -17.41 -14.31 7.59
N SER A 135 -16.56 -14.67 6.64
CA SER A 135 -15.26 -13.98 6.47
C SER A 135 -15.44 -12.54 6.00
N LEU A 136 -14.73 -11.61 6.65
CA LEU A 136 -14.76 -10.20 6.31
C LEU A 136 -13.88 -9.91 5.10
N LEU A 137 -14.36 -9.04 4.21
CA LEU A 137 -13.60 -8.54 3.07
C LEU A 137 -12.92 -7.22 3.41
N TYR A 138 -11.84 -6.93 2.70
CA TYR A 138 -10.89 -5.84 2.91
C TYR A 138 -11.51 -4.50 3.34
N HIS A 139 -12.61 -4.09 2.70
CA HIS A 139 -13.20 -2.76 2.94
C HIS A 139 -13.63 -2.55 4.40
N LEU A 140 -14.27 -3.54 4.99
CA LEU A 140 -14.87 -3.41 6.31
C LEU A 140 -13.83 -3.33 7.43
N PRO A 141 -12.93 -4.31 7.62
CA PRO A 141 -11.93 -4.24 8.67
C PRO A 141 -10.97 -3.06 8.48
N SER A 142 -10.61 -2.70 7.23
CA SER A 142 -9.73 -1.55 7.00
C SER A 142 -10.34 -0.25 7.52
N VAL A 143 -11.60 0.04 7.18
CA VAL A 143 -12.26 1.28 7.63
C VAL A 143 -12.47 1.27 9.15
N ILE A 144 -12.85 0.14 9.73
CA ILE A 144 -13.05 0.05 11.18
C ILE A 144 -11.73 0.26 11.92
N ASP A 145 -10.64 -0.34 11.45
CA ASP A 145 -9.32 -0.14 12.04
C ASP A 145 -8.87 1.32 11.95
N ASP A 146 -9.08 1.96 10.80
CA ASP A 146 -8.75 3.38 10.60
C ASP A 146 -9.55 4.29 11.55
N ILE A 147 -10.82 3.96 11.82
CA ILE A 147 -11.68 4.66 12.80
C ILE A 147 -11.12 4.49 14.22
N GLU A 148 -10.89 3.25 14.64
CA GLU A 148 -10.45 2.92 16.00
C GLU A 148 -9.06 3.47 16.34
N GLU A 149 -8.18 3.55 15.32
CA GLU A 149 -6.84 4.11 15.48
C GLU A 149 -6.77 5.63 15.18
N ASN A 150 -7.91 6.28 14.91
CA ASN A 150 -8.02 7.70 14.61
C ASN A 150 -7.08 8.14 13.46
N ILE A 151 -7.04 7.38 12.38
CA ILE A 151 -6.23 7.68 11.21
C ILE A 151 -6.74 8.95 10.52
N THR A 152 -5.86 9.91 10.28
CA THR A 152 -6.18 11.21 9.67
C THR A 152 -5.87 11.26 8.18
N ASP A 153 -4.92 10.46 7.72
CA ASP A 153 -4.43 10.50 6.33
C ASP A 153 -4.15 9.07 5.83
N ILE A 154 -4.73 8.73 4.68
CA ILE A 154 -4.57 7.41 4.03
C ILE A 154 -3.91 7.60 2.66
N ILE A 155 -2.63 7.20 2.57
CA ILE A 155 -1.86 7.28 1.32
C ILE A 155 -1.67 5.87 0.77
N ARG A 156 -2.08 5.65 -0.49
CA ARG A 156 -2.05 4.32 -1.11
C ARG A 156 -1.97 4.36 -2.64
N GLY A 157 -1.90 3.22 -3.29
CA GLY A 157 -1.87 3.11 -4.75
C GLY A 157 -3.17 3.54 -5.42
N GLU A 158 -3.09 4.07 -6.62
CA GLU A 158 -4.24 4.56 -7.41
C GLU A 158 -5.25 3.48 -7.80
N ASP A 159 -4.87 2.19 -7.73
CA ASP A 159 -5.80 1.06 -7.90
C ASP A 159 -6.90 1.03 -6.82
N HIS A 160 -6.71 1.74 -5.73
CA HIS A 160 -7.68 1.87 -4.65
C HIS A 160 -8.60 3.10 -4.76
N ILE A 161 -8.54 3.91 -5.82
CA ILE A 161 -9.38 5.12 -5.97
C ILE A 161 -10.86 4.77 -5.89
N THR A 162 -11.32 3.74 -6.61
CA THR A 162 -12.72 3.29 -6.52
C THR A 162 -13.09 2.80 -5.12
N ASN A 163 -12.15 2.15 -4.42
CA ASN A 163 -12.36 1.70 -3.05
C ASN A 163 -12.57 2.86 -2.09
N THR A 164 -11.95 4.01 -2.35
CA THR A 164 -12.11 5.22 -1.53
C THR A 164 -13.56 5.71 -1.52
N ALA A 165 -14.26 5.62 -2.65
CA ALA A 165 -15.68 5.96 -2.69
C ALA A 165 -16.50 5.10 -1.70
N PHE A 166 -16.20 3.81 -1.62
CA PHE A 166 -16.85 2.89 -0.66
C PHE A 166 -16.45 3.21 0.78
N HIS A 167 -15.16 3.50 1.02
CA HIS A 167 -14.65 3.80 2.34
C HIS A 167 -15.24 5.09 2.91
N ILE A 168 -15.33 6.16 2.12
CA ILE A 168 -15.97 7.42 2.54
C ILE A 168 -17.37 7.14 3.06
N GLN A 169 -18.18 6.41 2.31
CA GLN A 169 -19.53 6.08 2.74
C GLN A 169 -19.58 5.14 3.95
N LEU A 170 -18.59 4.28 4.14
CA LEU A 170 -18.48 3.45 5.35
C LEU A 170 -18.14 4.29 6.59
N PHE A 171 -17.20 5.25 6.48
CA PHE A 171 -16.92 6.21 7.56
C PHE A 171 -18.16 6.98 7.95
N GLU A 172 -18.91 7.52 6.98
CA GLU A 172 -20.15 8.26 7.19
C GLU A 172 -21.24 7.38 7.83
N ALA A 173 -21.43 6.13 7.36
CA ALA A 173 -22.40 5.20 7.90
C ALA A 173 -22.09 4.75 9.33
N LEU A 174 -20.81 4.79 9.72
CA LEU A 174 -20.34 4.52 11.08
C LEU A 174 -20.25 5.80 11.94
N ASN A 175 -20.77 6.93 11.46
CA ASN A 175 -20.75 8.24 12.13
C ASN A 175 -19.35 8.69 12.54
N SER A 176 -18.35 8.45 11.69
CA SER A 176 -16.96 8.78 11.94
C SER A 176 -16.43 9.80 10.94
N ASN A 177 -15.38 10.53 11.35
CA ASN A 177 -14.72 11.48 10.49
C ASN A 177 -14.05 10.77 9.31
N VAL A 178 -14.22 11.32 8.12
CA VAL A 178 -13.56 10.81 6.91
C VAL A 178 -12.12 11.34 6.88
N PRO A 179 -11.10 10.48 6.79
CA PRO A 179 -9.71 10.92 6.68
C PRO A 179 -9.41 11.55 5.33
N ASN A 180 -8.27 12.23 5.22
CA ASN A 180 -7.73 12.65 3.93
C ASN A 180 -7.26 11.42 3.14
N PHE A 181 -7.42 11.46 1.81
CA PHE A 181 -6.93 10.41 0.93
C PHE A 181 -5.91 10.97 -0.06
N GLY A 182 -4.86 10.20 -0.33
CA GLY A 182 -3.91 10.47 -1.39
C GLY A 182 -3.59 9.19 -2.17
N HIS A 183 -3.75 9.26 -3.50
CA HIS A 183 -3.55 8.11 -4.38
C HIS A 183 -2.34 8.34 -5.28
N HIS A 184 -1.20 7.72 -4.92
CA HIS A 184 0.01 7.77 -5.75
C HIS A 184 -0.14 6.85 -6.98
N PRO A 185 0.45 7.23 -8.13
CA PRO A 185 0.44 6.42 -9.33
C PRO A 185 1.28 5.15 -9.16
N PHE A 186 1.11 4.21 -10.08
CA PHE A 186 1.93 3.01 -10.13
C PHE A 186 3.39 3.32 -10.42
N LEU A 187 4.25 2.51 -9.82
CA LEU A 187 5.65 2.41 -10.23
C LEU A 187 5.73 1.35 -11.34
N LEU A 188 6.35 1.70 -12.46
CA LEU A 188 6.52 0.85 -13.62
C LEU A 188 7.97 0.39 -13.73
N ASP A 189 8.20 -0.75 -14.37
CA ASP A 189 9.54 -1.17 -14.79
C ASP A 189 10.08 -0.31 -15.94
N ASP A 190 11.29 -0.59 -16.38
CA ASP A 190 11.94 0.10 -17.51
C ASP A 190 11.18 -0.06 -18.82
N GLN A 191 10.41 -1.16 -18.98
CA GLN A 191 9.55 -1.43 -20.13
C GLN A 191 8.16 -0.76 -20.03
N GLY A 192 7.86 -0.09 -18.92
CA GLY A 192 6.58 0.55 -18.67
C GLY A 192 5.48 -0.41 -18.21
N LYS A 193 5.83 -1.59 -17.71
CA LYS A 193 4.88 -2.55 -17.14
C LYS A 193 4.86 -2.42 -15.61
N SER A 194 3.71 -2.66 -15.01
CA SER A 194 3.57 -2.74 -13.56
C SER A 194 4.40 -3.90 -13.01
N PHE A 195 5.09 -3.68 -11.88
CA PHE A 195 5.78 -4.75 -11.18
C PHE A 195 4.80 -5.86 -10.79
N GLY A 196 4.90 -7.01 -11.45
CA GLY A 196 4.02 -8.15 -11.23
C GLY A 196 4.48 -9.02 -10.06
N LYS A 197 3.52 -9.66 -9.39
CA LYS A 197 3.77 -10.57 -8.25
C LYS A 197 4.62 -11.82 -8.58
N ARG A 198 4.93 -12.09 -9.85
CA ARG A 198 5.51 -13.36 -10.32
C ARG A 198 6.98 -13.31 -10.74
N LEU A 199 7.55 -12.16 -10.88
CA LEU A 199 8.98 -12.00 -11.15
C LEU A 199 9.64 -11.61 -9.84
N ASN A 200 10.87 -12.05 -9.60
CA ASN A 200 11.75 -11.58 -8.51
C ASN A 200 11.98 -10.05 -8.58
N SER A 201 10.88 -9.36 -8.78
CA SER A 201 10.73 -7.95 -9.00
C SER A 201 11.11 -7.23 -7.72
N LEU A 202 11.57 -6.04 -7.90
CA LEU A 202 11.98 -5.05 -6.92
C LEU A 202 11.26 -5.21 -5.58
N SER A 203 11.99 -5.65 -4.57
CA SER A 203 11.52 -5.72 -3.19
C SER A 203 12.55 -5.05 -2.29
N ILE A 204 12.13 -4.53 -1.15
CA ILE A 204 13.06 -3.95 -0.17
C ILE A 204 14.13 -4.96 0.22
N GLN A 205 13.76 -6.24 0.40
CA GLN A 205 14.73 -7.28 0.72
C GLN A 205 15.79 -7.46 -0.38
N LYS A 206 15.39 -7.43 -1.66
CA LYS A 206 16.33 -7.50 -2.77
C LYS A 206 17.30 -6.30 -2.77
N LEU A 207 16.80 -5.10 -2.54
CA LEU A 207 17.66 -3.91 -2.46
C LEU A 207 18.64 -3.98 -1.29
N ILE A 208 18.24 -4.56 -0.16
CA ILE A 208 19.15 -4.86 0.96
C ILE A 208 20.23 -5.84 0.54
N ASP A 209 19.83 -6.93 -0.10
CA ASP A 209 20.73 -8.01 -0.51
C ASP A 209 21.71 -7.54 -1.62
N ASP A 210 21.26 -6.66 -2.50
CA ASP A 210 22.07 -6.01 -3.53
C ASP A 210 23.07 -4.97 -2.94
N GLY A 211 22.91 -4.56 -1.68
CA GLY A 211 23.85 -3.69 -0.96
C GLY A 211 23.55 -2.20 -1.04
N TYR A 212 22.32 -1.82 -1.40
CA TYR A 212 21.91 -0.41 -1.36
C TYR A 212 21.85 0.12 0.08
N GLU A 213 22.18 1.40 0.26
CA GLU A 213 21.95 2.09 1.52
C GLU A 213 20.46 2.42 1.69
N ASN A 214 19.94 2.28 2.90
CA ASN A 214 18.54 2.59 3.20
C ASN A 214 18.15 4.02 2.84
N ILE A 215 19.02 4.98 3.12
CA ILE A 215 18.80 6.38 2.82
C ILE A 215 18.77 6.66 1.30
N THR A 216 19.51 5.89 0.50
CA THR A 216 19.46 5.97 -0.96
C THR A 216 18.05 5.64 -1.47
N ILE A 217 17.43 4.59 -0.94
CA ILE A 217 16.10 4.18 -1.34
C ILE A 217 15.07 5.25 -0.99
N LEU A 218 15.18 5.85 0.19
CA LEU A 218 14.28 6.93 0.62
C LEU A 218 14.46 8.18 -0.25
N ASN A 219 15.69 8.62 -0.52
CA ASN A 219 15.96 9.72 -1.46
C ASN A 219 15.37 9.44 -2.85
N TYR A 220 15.50 8.20 -3.35
CA TYR A 220 14.96 7.83 -4.64
C TYR A 220 13.43 7.89 -4.65
N LEU A 221 12.77 7.30 -3.65
CA LEU A 221 11.31 7.20 -3.60
C LEU A 221 10.61 8.55 -3.44
N ILE A 222 11.18 9.50 -2.69
CA ILE A 222 10.59 10.84 -2.54
C ILE A 222 10.71 11.70 -3.81
N ASN A 223 11.63 11.34 -4.70
CA ASN A 223 11.90 12.09 -5.93
C ASN A 223 11.40 11.38 -7.18
N ILE A 224 11.04 10.10 -7.10
CA ILE A 224 10.57 9.36 -8.27
C ILE A 224 9.27 9.94 -8.81
N GLY A 225 9.23 10.22 -10.11
CA GLY A 225 8.08 10.88 -10.74
C GLY A 225 8.03 12.40 -10.51
N SER A 226 9.04 12.98 -9.85
CA SER A 226 9.22 14.42 -9.72
C SER A 226 10.08 14.96 -10.89
N SER A 227 9.88 16.22 -11.24
CA SER A 227 10.73 16.92 -12.21
C SER A 227 11.98 17.55 -11.57
N LYS A 228 12.18 17.35 -10.27
CA LYS A 228 13.32 17.90 -9.54
C LYS A 228 14.51 16.96 -9.60
N ASP A 229 15.71 17.53 -9.70
CA ASP A 229 16.95 16.75 -9.58
C ASP A 229 17.06 16.17 -8.16
N ILE A 230 17.49 14.92 -8.09
CA ILE A 230 17.68 14.23 -6.82
C ILE A 230 18.99 14.73 -6.19
N THR A 231 18.87 15.56 -5.16
CA THR A 231 20.03 15.94 -4.34
C THR A 231 20.16 14.92 -3.20
N PRO A 232 21.21 14.06 -3.22
CA PRO A 232 21.37 13.02 -2.23
C PRO A 232 21.58 13.60 -0.84
N ASP A 233 20.83 13.12 0.13
CA ASP A 233 21.00 13.42 1.54
C ASP A 233 21.42 12.17 2.30
N THR A 234 22.19 12.34 3.37
CA THR A 234 22.68 11.24 4.20
C THR A 234 22.00 11.15 5.55
N ILE A 235 21.07 12.06 5.82
CA ILE A 235 20.34 12.21 7.08
C ILE A 235 18.84 12.09 6.81
N LEU A 236 18.18 11.17 7.52
CA LEU A 236 16.76 10.89 7.33
C LEU A 236 15.87 12.12 7.58
N ASP A 237 16.16 12.90 8.62
CA ASP A 237 15.36 14.07 8.97
C ASP A 237 15.37 15.10 7.83
N ASN A 238 16.52 15.31 7.18
CA ASN A 238 16.60 16.19 6.01
C ASN A 238 15.78 15.66 4.83
N VAL A 239 15.74 14.34 4.63
CA VAL A 239 14.91 13.70 3.58
C VAL A 239 13.42 13.92 3.88
N ILE A 240 13.02 13.80 5.14
CA ILE A 240 11.65 14.05 5.59
C ILE A 240 11.25 15.52 5.38
N GLU A 241 12.11 16.46 5.75
CA GLU A 241 11.85 17.89 5.58
C GLU A 241 11.67 18.32 4.12
N LYS A 242 12.33 17.61 3.18
CA LYS A 242 12.22 17.87 1.74
C LYS A 242 10.97 17.26 1.12
N PHE A 243 10.32 16.33 1.81
CA PHE A 243 9.15 15.65 1.28
C PHE A 243 7.92 16.57 1.31
N ASP A 244 7.27 16.67 0.15
CA ASP A 244 5.97 17.31 0.02
C ASP A 244 5.09 16.46 -0.90
N ILE A 245 3.99 15.96 -0.38
CA ILE A 245 3.05 15.10 -1.11
C ILE A 245 2.52 15.76 -2.40
N LYS A 246 2.48 17.09 -2.45
CA LYS A 246 2.06 17.86 -3.63
C LYS A 246 3.03 17.77 -4.80
N ASN A 247 4.28 17.35 -4.53
CA ASN A 247 5.28 17.14 -5.57
C ASN A 247 5.17 15.76 -6.25
N ILE A 248 4.33 14.86 -5.74
CA ILE A 248 4.09 13.56 -6.36
C ILE A 248 3.34 13.77 -7.69
N SER A 249 3.92 13.29 -8.77
CA SER A 249 3.30 13.35 -10.10
C SER A 249 2.00 12.53 -10.15
N ASN A 250 1.04 12.98 -10.94
CA ASN A 250 -0.16 12.21 -11.27
C ASN A 250 0.10 11.06 -12.26
N SER A 251 1.23 11.07 -12.94
CA SER A 251 1.61 10.07 -13.93
C SER A 251 2.50 9.00 -13.31
N SER A 252 2.35 7.76 -13.78
CA SER A 252 3.19 6.65 -13.38
C SER A 252 4.66 6.93 -13.69
N ALA A 253 5.52 6.64 -12.73
CA ALA A 253 6.96 6.81 -12.86
C ALA A 253 7.63 5.48 -13.19
N LYS A 254 8.69 5.52 -14.02
CA LYS A 254 9.52 4.34 -14.32
C LYS A 254 10.63 4.21 -13.29
N PHE A 255 10.76 3.03 -12.72
CA PHE A 255 11.90 2.66 -11.91
C PHE A 255 13.14 2.52 -12.81
N SER A 256 14.25 3.10 -12.39
CA SER A 256 15.53 2.98 -13.07
C SER A 256 16.61 2.52 -12.09
N ASP A 257 17.12 1.30 -12.31
CA ASP A 257 18.21 0.75 -11.51
C ASP A 257 19.48 1.57 -11.68
N THR A 258 19.76 2.04 -12.90
CA THR A 258 20.92 2.89 -13.20
C THR A 258 20.90 4.19 -12.40
N VAL A 259 19.72 4.84 -12.30
CA VAL A 259 19.57 6.07 -11.50
C VAL A 259 19.75 5.74 -10.01
N LEU A 260 19.19 4.63 -9.54
CA LEU A 260 19.33 4.22 -8.15
C LEU A 260 20.79 3.89 -7.79
N GLN A 261 21.55 3.22 -8.68
CA GLN A 261 22.98 2.95 -8.49
C GLN A 261 23.81 4.23 -8.44
N SER A 262 23.57 5.17 -9.38
CA SER A 262 24.22 6.47 -9.37
C SER A 262 23.96 7.21 -8.06
N LEU A 263 22.71 7.24 -7.63
CA LEU A 263 22.31 7.88 -6.35
C LEU A 263 22.99 7.20 -5.15
N ASN A 264 23.12 5.86 -5.15
CA ASN A 264 23.82 5.14 -4.10
C ASN A 264 25.29 5.53 -4.02
N SER A 265 25.95 5.64 -5.17
CA SER A 265 27.34 6.14 -5.25
C SER A 265 27.44 7.56 -4.69
N ASP A 266 26.51 8.45 -5.02
CA ASP A 266 26.54 9.83 -4.55
C ASP A 266 26.24 9.95 -3.04
N VAL A 267 25.36 9.12 -2.51
CA VAL A 267 25.15 9.01 -1.06
C VAL A 267 26.42 8.55 -0.36
N LEU A 268 27.10 7.52 -0.88
CA LEU A 268 28.35 7.02 -0.32
C LEU A 268 29.47 8.06 -0.36
N LYS A 269 29.59 8.84 -1.43
CA LYS A 269 30.57 9.96 -1.53
C LYS A 269 30.34 11.00 -0.43
N ASN A 270 29.08 11.25 -0.07
CA ASN A 270 28.72 12.24 0.94
C ASN A 270 28.83 11.73 2.39
N TYR A 271 28.98 10.41 2.60
CA TYR A 271 29.20 9.86 3.93
C TYR A 271 30.56 10.28 4.48
N ASN A 272 30.58 10.66 5.76
CA ASN A 272 31.81 10.71 6.52
C ASN A 272 32.22 9.30 7.01
N PHE A 273 33.46 9.19 7.52
CA PHE A 273 33.97 7.88 7.95
C PHE A 273 33.20 7.30 9.14
N GLU A 274 32.67 8.13 10.01
CA GLU A 274 31.94 7.72 11.22
C GLU A 274 30.60 7.04 10.87
N GLN A 275 29.98 7.42 9.75
CA GLN A 275 28.75 6.82 9.27
C GLN A 275 28.94 5.41 8.71
N VAL A 276 30.15 5.10 8.24
CA VAL A 276 30.44 3.83 7.52
C VAL A 276 31.37 2.88 8.26
N ASN A 277 32.16 3.35 9.21
CA ASN A 277 33.21 2.55 9.88
C ASN A 277 32.68 1.26 10.50
N LYS A 278 31.47 1.28 11.04
CA LYS A 278 30.81 0.11 11.64
C LYS A 278 30.23 -0.85 10.60
N LYS A 279 29.97 -0.35 9.39
CA LYS A 279 29.39 -1.13 8.27
C LYS A 279 30.48 -1.79 7.43
N ILE A 280 31.67 -1.18 7.34
CA ILE A 280 32.80 -1.70 6.56
C ILE A 280 33.35 -2.95 7.24
N LYS A 281 33.38 -4.05 6.49
CA LYS A 281 33.98 -5.31 6.90
C LYS A 281 35.05 -5.68 5.88
N ILE A 282 36.32 -5.63 6.27
CA ILE A 282 37.45 -6.08 5.47
C ILE A 282 38.18 -7.22 6.16
N GLU A 283 38.78 -8.12 5.37
CA GLU A 283 39.51 -9.28 5.88
C GLU A 283 40.87 -8.87 6.45
N ASN A 284 41.55 -7.91 5.78
CA ASN A 284 42.89 -7.49 6.20
C ASN A 284 42.85 -6.40 7.29
N LYS A 285 43.01 -6.81 8.52
CA LYS A 285 42.99 -5.92 9.71
C LYS A 285 44.20 -4.94 9.82
N LYS A 286 45.17 -5.04 8.92
CA LYS A 286 46.36 -4.13 8.93
C LYS A 286 46.12 -2.86 8.14
N ILE A 287 45.01 -2.76 7.42
CA ILE A 287 44.67 -1.58 6.58
C ILE A 287 44.06 -0.50 7.47
N ASP A 288 44.53 0.73 7.31
CA ASP A 288 43.88 1.91 7.87
C ASP A 288 42.55 2.16 7.14
N LEU A 289 41.44 1.78 7.79
CA LEU A 289 40.09 1.88 7.23
C LEU A 289 39.71 3.30 6.82
N LYS A 290 40.18 4.31 7.56
CA LYS A 290 39.87 5.71 7.26
C LYS A 290 40.54 6.16 5.97
N LYS A 291 41.79 5.79 5.79
CA LYS A 291 42.52 6.08 4.53
C LYS A 291 41.90 5.33 3.36
N LEU A 292 41.62 4.04 3.54
CA LEU A 292 40.96 3.22 2.51
C LEU A 292 39.62 3.85 2.11
N TRP A 293 38.79 4.29 3.05
CA TRP A 293 37.53 4.96 2.77
C TRP A 293 37.72 6.24 1.95
N ILE A 294 38.62 7.12 2.36
CA ILE A 294 38.89 8.38 1.65
C ILE A 294 39.29 8.14 0.20
N PHE A 295 40.11 7.11 -0.05
CA PHE A 295 40.54 6.76 -1.39
C PHE A 295 39.45 6.12 -2.25
N SER A 296 38.64 5.24 -1.69
CA SER A 296 37.69 4.42 -2.43
C SER A 296 36.32 5.06 -2.63
N LYS A 297 35.85 5.91 -1.70
CA LYS A 297 34.47 6.38 -1.67
C LYS A 297 33.96 7.06 -2.93
N ASN A 298 34.83 7.65 -3.74
CA ASN A 298 34.47 8.31 -4.99
C ASN A 298 34.33 7.33 -6.17
N ASN A 299 34.76 6.07 -5.99
CA ASN A 299 34.87 5.07 -7.04
C ASN A 299 34.10 3.77 -6.71
N ILE A 300 33.18 3.81 -5.77
CA ILE A 300 32.33 2.67 -5.39
C ILE A 300 30.87 2.98 -5.64
N VAL A 301 30.13 1.96 -6.00
CA VAL A 301 28.66 2.01 -6.13
C VAL A 301 28.00 1.41 -4.90
N PHE A 302 28.60 0.36 -4.37
CA PHE A 302 28.13 -0.32 -3.14
C PHE A 302 29.23 -0.32 -2.09
N LEU A 303 28.84 -0.30 -0.82
CA LEU A 303 29.83 -0.28 0.27
C LEU A 303 30.76 -1.50 0.24
N ASN A 304 30.28 -2.66 -0.22
CA ASN A 304 31.09 -3.88 -0.35
C ASN A 304 32.19 -3.77 -1.42
N ASP A 305 32.12 -2.82 -2.34
CA ASP A 305 33.17 -2.61 -3.35
C ASP A 305 34.52 -2.22 -2.73
N ILE A 306 34.48 -1.70 -1.49
CA ILE A 306 35.68 -1.37 -0.72
C ILE A 306 36.62 -2.59 -0.53
N ASN A 307 36.08 -3.82 -0.56
CA ASN A 307 36.88 -5.03 -0.48
C ASN A 307 37.80 -5.20 -1.70
N ASN A 308 37.37 -4.76 -2.88
CA ASN A 308 38.20 -4.79 -4.07
C ASN A 308 39.35 -3.78 -3.93
N TRP A 309 39.06 -2.59 -3.43
CA TRP A 309 40.08 -1.57 -3.16
C TRP A 309 41.09 -2.02 -2.08
N SER A 310 40.61 -2.75 -1.03
CA SER A 310 41.50 -3.29 -0.02
C SER A 310 42.51 -4.27 -0.60
N LYS A 311 42.14 -5.09 -1.57
CA LYS A 311 43.04 -6.03 -2.27
C LYS A 311 44.07 -5.31 -3.16
N ILE A 312 43.67 -4.23 -3.85
CA ILE A 312 44.58 -3.44 -4.70
C ILE A 312 45.68 -2.76 -3.87
N ILE A 313 45.33 -2.24 -2.69
CA ILE A 313 46.31 -1.53 -1.84
C ILE A 313 47.27 -2.49 -1.14
N THR A 314 46.92 -3.75 -0.99
CA THR A 314 47.73 -4.76 -0.28
C THR A 314 48.60 -5.62 -1.21
N ASN A 315 48.41 -5.53 -2.49
CA ASN A 315 49.30 -6.11 -3.53
C ASN A 315 50.32 -5.08 -4.00
#